data_0644d4b4af43c6f433e2787e4b279782
#
_entry.id   0644d4b4af43c6f433e2787e4b279782
#
_cell.length_a   1.000
_cell.length_b   1.000
_cell.length_c   1.000
_cell.angle_alpha   90.00
_cell.angle_beta   90.00
_cell.angle_gamma   90.00
#
_symmetry.space_group_name_H-M   'P 1'
#
loop_
_entity.id
_entity.type
_entity.pdbx_description
1 polymer ?
#
loop_
_entity_poly.entity_id
_entity_poly.type
_entity_poly.pdbx_seq_one_letter_code
_entity_poly.pdbx_strand_id
1 'polypeptide(L)'
;MVPSMHNDLANDPVTEDLVIECVKSGVRVLWGPEEEGKRKTPNHEEIVARLGNLVNNNSTSVVVTLGATRSSIDDVRYVQNTSSGKTGYKIADDLYRHGMDVTCVSGVTTYKKPEWLSLDINCPDPDDMLRELKALAKDGIDVWIHAAAVLDYIIPEPVEGKIASLQGALDIQLTEGAKHIKELRELCNGSIRIGFKLESGIKQKDLVY
;
A
#
# COMPACT_ATOMS: atom_id res chain seq x y z
N MET A 1 17.10 -19.45 5.97
CA MET A 1 18.27 -19.67 5.10
C MET A 1 18.28 -18.61 4.00
N VAL A 2 19.45 -18.04 3.65
CA VAL A 2 19.62 -17.05 2.59
C VAL A 2 20.64 -17.64 1.60
N PRO A 3 20.20 -18.33 0.52
CA PRO A 3 21.14 -18.87 -0.45
C PRO A 3 21.73 -17.77 -1.34
N SER A 4 23.02 -17.92 -1.68
CA SER A 4 23.69 -17.07 -2.68
C SER A 4 24.61 -17.96 -3.50
N MET A 5 24.38 -18.03 -4.82
CA MET A 5 25.10 -18.95 -5.70
C MET A 5 24.99 -18.56 -7.17
N HIS A 6 25.81 -19.16 -8.02
CA HIS A 6 25.68 -19.06 -9.48
C HIS A 6 24.34 -19.61 -9.97
N ASN A 7 23.81 -19.06 -11.04
CA ASN A 7 22.54 -19.52 -11.62
C ASN A 7 22.56 -20.98 -12.05
N ASP A 8 23.69 -21.47 -12.57
CA ASP A 8 23.83 -22.88 -12.95
C ASP A 8 23.55 -23.81 -11.77
N LEU A 9 24.04 -23.44 -10.57
CA LEU A 9 23.77 -24.20 -9.35
C LEU A 9 22.37 -23.93 -8.81
N ALA A 10 21.87 -22.71 -8.91
CA ALA A 10 20.53 -22.36 -8.44
C ALA A 10 19.42 -23.06 -9.25
N ASN A 11 19.67 -23.29 -10.53
CA ASN A 11 18.76 -23.96 -11.46
C ASN A 11 19.02 -25.46 -11.60
N ASP A 12 19.94 -26.01 -10.83
CA ASP A 12 20.20 -27.44 -10.80
C ASP A 12 19.06 -28.19 -10.07
N PRO A 13 18.50 -29.25 -10.66
CA PRO A 13 17.38 -29.98 -10.04
C PRO A 13 17.70 -30.50 -8.63
N VAL A 14 18.95 -30.89 -8.36
CA VAL A 14 19.35 -31.36 -7.02
C VAL A 14 19.28 -30.21 -6.00
N THR A 15 19.65 -28.99 -6.41
CA THR A 15 19.53 -27.80 -5.55
C THR A 15 18.07 -27.51 -5.25
N GLU A 16 17.20 -27.60 -6.24
CA GLU A 16 15.75 -27.41 -6.07
C GLU A 16 15.16 -28.41 -5.09
N ASP A 17 15.49 -29.70 -5.24
CA ASP A 17 15.05 -30.77 -4.34
C ASP A 17 15.52 -30.52 -2.90
N LEU A 18 16.78 -30.11 -2.70
CA LEU A 18 17.34 -29.80 -1.37
C LEU A 18 16.64 -28.60 -0.73
N VAL A 19 16.34 -27.57 -1.51
CA VAL A 19 15.59 -26.39 -1.03
C VAL A 19 14.17 -26.79 -0.61
N ILE A 20 13.50 -27.63 -1.40
CA ILE A 20 12.17 -28.16 -1.07
C ILE A 20 12.22 -28.96 0.24
N GLU A 21 13.25 -29.77 0.43
CA GLU A 21 13.43 -30.55 1.66
C GLU A 21 13.66 -29.66 2.88
N CYS A 22 14.47 -28.61 2.73
CA CYS A 22 14.65 -27.58 3.76
C CYS A 22 13.31 -26.93 4.13
N VAL A 23 12.51 -26.52 3.14
CA VAL A 23 11.19 -25.90 3.38
C VAL A 23 10.25 -26.87 4.08
N LYS A 24 10.19 -28.15 3.67
CA LYS A 24 9.40 -29.20 4.34
C LYS A 24 9.83 -29.42 5.80
N SER A 25 11.11 -29.21 6.09
CA SER A 25 11.67 -29.28 7.44
C SER A 25 11.44 -28.01 8.28
N GLY A 26 10.66 -27.06 7.78
CA GLY A 26 10.33 -25.81 8.49
C GLY A 26 11.35 -24.67 8.31
N VAL A 27 12.36 -24.84 7.45
CA VAL A 27 13.32 -23.78 7.14
C VAL A 27 12.68 -22.73 6.22
N ARG A 28 12.68 -21.48 6.63
CA ARG A 28 12.32 -20.37 5.74
C ARG A 28 13.48 -20.06 4.81
N VAL A 29 13.21 -20.04 3.50
CA VAL A 29 14.19 -19.73 2.47
C VAL A 29 13.87 -18.36 1.88
N LEU A 30 14.85 -17.46 1.92
CA LEU A 30 14.77 -16.13 1.33
C LEU A 30 15.77 -16.02 0.19
N TRP A 31 15.25 -15.92 -1.02
CA TRP A 31 16.05 -15.72 -2.23
C TRP A 31 16.26 -14.22 -2.47
N GLY A 32 17.49 -13.87 -2.84
CA GLY A 32 17.81 -12.53 -3.30
C GLY A 32 17.60 -12.36 -4.81
N PRO A 33 17.90 -11.16 -5.33
CA PRO A 33 17.76 -10.86 -6.74
C PRO A 33 18.74 -11.68 -7.60
N GLU A 34 18.33 -11.88 -8.84
CA GLU A 34 19.18 -12.47 -9.85
C GLU A 34 19.89 -11.36 -10.63
N GLU A 35 21.21 -11.29 -10.49
CA GLU A 35 22.03 -10.28 -11.14
C GLU A 35 23.34 -10.92 -11.62
N GLU A 36 23.79 -10.53 -12.80
CA GLU A 36 25.09 -10.99 -13.37
C GLU A 36 25.24 -12.52 -13.40
N GLY A 37 24.17 -13.25 -13.67
CA GLY A 37 24.18 -14.71 -13.70
C GLY A 37 24.34 -15.39 -12.34
N LYS A 38 23.98 -14.71 -11.26
CA LYS A 38 24.03 -15.20 -9.88
C LYS A 38 22.79 -14.81 -9.10
N ARG A 39 22.35 -15.71 -8.22
CA ARG A 39 21.45 -15.38 -7.11
C ARG A 39 22.28 -14.71 -6.02
N LYS A 40 22.09 -13.39 -5.85
CA LYS A 40 22.76 -12.61 -4.81
C LYS A 40 22.03 -12.68 -3.48
N THR A 41 22.69 -12.25 -2.42
CA THR A 41 22.02 -12.07 -1.13
C THR A 41 21.02 -10.94 -1.23
N PRO A 42 19.81 -11.08 -0.65
CA PRO A 42 18.88 -9.96 -0.52
C PRO A 42 19.50 -8.79 0.21
N ASN A 43 18.95 -7.62 0.01
CA ASN A 43 19.33 -6.45 0.80
C ASN A 43 19.17 -6.76 2.31
N HIS A 44 20.15 -6.30 3.11
CA HIS A 44 20.16 -6.56 4.55
C HIS A 44 18.92 -6.03 5.27
N GLU A 45 18.33 -4.92 4.82
CA GLU A 45 17.09 -4.39 5.38
C GLU A 45 15.89 -5.35 5.16
N GLU A 46 15.83 -6.00 4.00
CA GLU A 46 14.82 -7.03 3.73
C GLU A 46 15.00 -8.23 4.64
N ILE A 47 16.23 -8.71 4.82
CA ILE A 47 16.52 -9.83 5.72
C ILE A 47 16.08 -9.50 7.14
N VAL A 48 16.44 -8.31 7.64
CA VAL A 48 16.05 -7.85 8.99
C VAL A 48 14.54 -7.69 9.12
N ALA A 49 13.87 -7.12 8.12
CA ALA A 49 12.41 -6.93 8.15
C ALA A 49 11.67 -8.28 8.20
N ARG A 50 12.05 -9.21 7.32
CA ARG A 50 11.42 -10.56 7.27
C ARG A 50 11.74 -11.36 8.53
N LEU A 51 12.94 -11.23 9.08
CA LEU A 51 13.30 -11.87 10.35
C LEU A 51 12.47 -11.29 11.50
N GLY A 52 12.35 -9.96 11.58
CA GLY A 52 11.51 -9.29 12.58
C GLY A 52 10.07 -9.76 12.53
N ASN A 53 9.48 -9.82 11.33
CA ASN A 53 8.13 -10.35 11.15
C ASN A 53 8.01 -11.81 11.63
N LEU A 54 8.96 -12.65 11.28
CA LEU A 54 8.94 -14.07 11.65
C LEU A 54 9.09 -14.30 13.16
N VAL A 55 9.99 -13.55 13.82
CA VAL A 55 10.29 -13.73 15.25
C VAL A 55 9.18 -13.17 16.14
N ASN A 56 8.60 -12.06 15.77
CA ASN A 56 7.55 -11.42 16.56
C ASN A 56 6.21 -12.14 16.45
N ASN A 57 5.95 -12.84 15.34
CA ASN A 57 4.78 -13.71 15.09
C ASN A 57 3.46 -13.18 15.67
N ASN A 58 3.12 -11.96 15.28
CA ASN A 58 1.90 -11.28 15.71
C ASN A 58 0.84 -11.44 14.62
N SER A 59 -0.27 -12.09 14.91
CA SER A 59 -1.34 -12.36 13.94
C SER A 59 -2.33 -11.21 13.74
N THR A 60 -2.06 -10.03 14.31
CA THR A 60 -2.91 -8.85 14.13
C THR A 60 -2.93 -8.43 12.67
N SER A 61 -4.12 -8.40 12.08
CA SER A 61 -4.34 -7.95 10.71
C SER A 61 -4.47 -6.43 10.63
N VAL A 62 -3.74 -5.81 9.72
CA VAL A 62 -3.69 -4.35 9.56
C VAL A 62 -3.88 -3.94 8.11
N VAL A 63 -4.79 -3.01 7.87
CA VAL A 63 -4.90 -2.33 6.58
C VAL A 63 -4.38 -0.89 6.71
N VAL A 64 -3.44 -0.53 5.84
CA VAL A 64 -2.87 0.82 5.77
C VAL A 64 -3.22 1.45 4.42
N THR A 65 -4.06 2.51 4.41
CA THR A 65 -4.26 3.30 3.20
C THR A 65 -3.16 4.36 3.09
N LEU A 66 -2.66 4.60 1.89
CA LEU A 66 -1.54 5.51 1.68
C LEU A 66 -1.50 6.13 0.27
N GLY A 67 -0.64 7.12 0.07
CA GLY A 67 -0.52 7.81 -1.22
C GLY A 67 -1.64 8.83 -1.45
N ALA A 68 -1.78 9.27 -2.69
CA ALA A 68 -2.80 10.23 -3.12
C ALA A 68 -3.83 9.55 -4.01
N THR A 69 -5.10 9.90 -3.86
CA THR A 69 -6.08 9.57 -4.90
C THR A 69 -6.10 10.64 -5.98
N ARG A 70 -6.55 10.27 -7.16
CA ARG A 70 -6.74 11.16 -8.31
C ARG A 70 -8.10 10.91 -8.95
N SER A 71 -8.68 11.98 -9.51
CA SER A 71 -9.92 11.93 -10.29
C SER A 71 -9.66 12.44 -11.70
N SER A 72 -10.00 11.66 -12.71
CA SER A 72 -9.74 11.99 -14.11
C SER A 72 -10.62 13.13 -14.60
N ILE A 73 -10.03 14.07 -15.36
CA ILE A 73 -10.74 15.10 -16.11
C ILE A 73 -11.07 14.54 -17.51
N ASP A 74 -10.06 13.92 -18.13
CA ASP A 74 -10.12 13.23 -19.41
C ASP A 74 -9.10 12.08 -19.40
N ASP A 75 -8.88 11.41 -20.52
CA ASP A 75 -7.94 10.28 -20.63
C ASP A 75 -6.48 10.63 -20.30
N VAL A 76 -6.13 11.92 -20.24
CA VAL A 76 -4.73 12.37 -20.04
C VAL A 76 -4.54 13.33 -18.86
N ARG A 77 -5.62 13.92 -18.34
CA ARG A 77 -5.56 14.91 -17.25
C ARG A 77 -6.35 14.47 -16.03
N TYR A 78 -5.87 14.84 -14.87
CA TYR A 78 -6.51 14.51 -13.60
C TYR A 78 -6.28 15.62 -12.54
N VAL A 79 -7.16 15.62 -11.55
CA VAL A 79 -6.97 16.34 -10.27
C VAL A 79 -6.45 15.33 -9.26
N GLN A 80 -5.45 15.69 -8.47
CA GLN A 80 -4.80 14.83 -7.50
C GLN A 80 -4.35 15.59 -6.27
N ASN A 81 -4.45 14.97 -5.10
CA ASN A 81 -3.82 15.47 -3.88
C ASN A 81 -2.30 15.29 -3.92
N THR A 82 -1.58 16.14 -3.20
CA THR A 82 -0.12 16.00 -3.05
C THR A 82 0.18 15.08 -1.88
N SER A 83 0.64 13.86 -2.18
CA SER A 83 1.12 12.90 -1.20
C SER A 83 2.15 11.96 -1.83
N SER A 84 3.24 11.69 -1.12
CA SER A 84 4.26 10.74 -1.58
C SER A 84 4.00 9.30 -1.15
N GLY A 85 3.07 9.06 -0.21
CA GLY A 85 2.84 7.76 0.40
C GLY A 85 3.88 7.36 1.47
N LYS A 86 4.91 8.21 1.69
CA LYS A 86 6.04 7.87 2.57
C LYS A 86 5.62 7.52 4.01
N THR A 87 4.71 8.30 4.60
CA THR A 87 4.24 8.06 5.97
C THR A 87 3.56 6.70 6.09
N GLY A 88 2.64 6.40 5.16
CA GLY A 88 1.92 5.12 5.17
C GLY A 88 2.85 3.92 4.99
N TYR A 89 3.79 3.97 4.02
CA TYR A 89 4.76 2.88 3.85
C TYR A 89 5.71 2.71 5.04
N LYS A 90 6.12 3.80 5.71
CA LYS A 90 6.94 3.68 6.91
C LYS A 90 6.18 3.05 8.08
N ILE A 91 4.92 3.40 8.25
CA ILE A 91 4.06 2.77 9.26
C ILE A 91 3.86 1.29 8.92
N ALA A 92 3.54 0.97 7.68
CA ALA A 92 3.36 -0.40 7.21
C ALA A 92 4.63 -1.25 7.41
N ASP A 93 5.82 -0.70 7.10
CA ASP A 93 7.11 -1.36 7.31
C ASP A 93 7.35 -1.65 8.80
N ASP A 94 7.09 -0.67 9.67
CA ASP A 94 7.30 -0.84 11.11
C ASP A 94 6.36 -1.90 11.70
N LEU A 95 5.08 -1.87 11.34
CA LEU A 95 4.10 -2.87 11.76
C LEU A 95 4.44 -4.28 11.24
N TYR A 96 4.89 -4.39 10.00
CA TYR A 96 5.36 -5.66 9.44
C TYR A 96 6.54 -6.22 10.24
N ARG A 97 7.54 -5.40 10.58
CA ARG A 97 8.69 -5.80 11.41
C ARG A 97 8.29 -6.25 12.82
N HIS A 98 7.16 -5.76 13.32
CA HIS A 98 6.55 -6.21 14.58
C HIS A 98 5.66 -7.45 14.43
N GLY A 99 5.71 -8.14 13.30
CA GLY A 99 5.08 -9.44 13.07
C GLY A 99 3.62 -9.37 12.60
N MET A 100 3.06 -8.19 12.38
CA MET A 100 1.68 -8.03 11.96
C MET A 100 1.49 -8.42 10.50
N ASP A 101 0.28 -8.85 10.16
CA ASP A 101 -0.15 -9.09 8.78
C ASP A 101 -0.65 -7.80 8.15
N VAL A 102 0.18 -7.21 7.30
CA VAL A 102 -0.03 -5.85 6.78
C VAL A 102 -0.45 -5.88 5.32
N THR A 103 -1.64 -5.34 5.04
CA THR A 103 -2.12 -5.05 3.69
C THR A 103 -2.08 -3.55 3.44
N CYS A 104 -1.37 -3.12 2.39
CA CYS A 104 -1.41 -1.75 1.92
C CYS A 104 -2.51 -1.58 0.87
N VAL A 105 -3.23 -0.46 0.93
CA VAL A 105 -4.11 0.00 -0.17
C VAL A 105 -3.58 1.37 -0.60
N SER A 106 -2.92 1.39 -1.74
CA SER A 106 -2.16 2.55 -2.20
C SER A 106 -2.84 3.29 -3.34
N GLY A 107 -2.92 4.60 -3.23
CA GLY A 107 -3.13 5.48 -4.37
C GLY A 107 -1.81 5.73 -5.12
N VAL A 108 -1.69 6.91 -5.73
CA VAL A 108 -0.44 7.32 -6.39
C VAL A 108 0.63 7.60 -5.33
N THR A 109 1.81 7.02 -5.51
CA THR A 109 2.95 7.20 -4.62
C THR A 109 4.20 7.57 -5.40
N THR A 110 5.08 8.38 -4.79
CA THR A 110 6.44 8.66 -5.30
C THR A 110 7.53 8.08 -4.40
N TYR A 111 7.16 7.64 -3.20
CA TYR A 111 8.05 6.93 -2.31
C TYR A 111 8.14 5.45 -2.71
N LYS A 112 9.35 4.89 -2.77
CA LYS A 112 9.56 3.49 -3.15
C LYS A 112 8.97 2.58 -2.07
N LYS A 113 8.09 1.66 -2.48
CA LYS A 113 7.54 0.62 -1.61
C LYS A 113 8.65 -0.29 -1.10
N PRO A 114 8.70 -0.62 0.20
CA PRO A 114 9.52 -1.71 0.71
C PRO A 114 9.17 -3.05 0.05
N GLU A 115 10.18 -3.76 -0.44
CA GLU A 115 9.97 -4.98 -1.28
C GLU A 115 9.34 -6.14 -0.50
N TRP A 116 9.52 -6.17 0.82
CA TRP A 116 8.92 -7.18 1.71
C TRP A 116 7.44 -6.95 2.02
N LEU A 117 6.90 -5.76 1.76
CA LEU A 117 5.46 -5.52 1.82
C LEU A 117 4.79 -6.06 0.54
N SER A 118 4.47 -7.36 0.56
CA SER A 118 3.98 -8.06 -0.63
C SER A 118 2.54 -7.70 -1.00
N LEU A 119 1.67 -7.49 0.00
CA LEU A 119 0.27 -7.14 -0.22
C LEU A 119 0.14 -5.60 -0.35
N ASP A 120 0.01 -5.14 -1.59
CA ASP A 120 -0.22 -3.73 -1.92
C ASP A 120 -1.20 -3.65 -3.09
N ILE A 121 -2.44 -3.25 -2.78
CA ILE A 121 -3.52 -3.09 -3.74
C ILE A 121 -3.48 -1.64 -4.24
N ASN A 122 -3.14 -1.46 -5.51
CA ASN A 122 -3.03 -0.12 -6.10
C ASN A 122 -4.39 0.39 -6.60
N CYS A 123 -4.90 1.41 -5.95
CA CYS A 123 -6.20 2.05 -6.22
C CYS A 123 -6.04 3.57 -6.28
N PRO A 124 -5.61 4.13 -7.40
CA PRO A 124 -5.45 5.58 -7.54
C PRO A 124 -6.77 6.34 -7.58
N ASP A 125 -7.87 5.73 -8.03
CA ASP A 125 -9.19 6.33 -7.99
C ASP A 125 -9.82 6.23 -6.60
N PRO A 126 -10.49 7.29 -6.07
CA PRO A 126 -11.08 7.25 -4.74
C PRO A 126 -12.23 6.24 -4.61
N ASP A 127 -13.07 6.08 -5.61
CA ASP A 127 -14.20 5.14 -5.54
C ASP A 127 -13.72 3.69 -5.63
N ASP A 128 -12.71 3.42 -6.46
CA ASP A 128 -12.04 2.12 -6.52
C ASP A 128 -11.39 1.78 -5.18
N MET A 129 -10.67 2.73 -4.57
CA MET A 129 -10.09 2.55 -3.25
C MET A 129 -11.16 2.23 -2.21
N LEU A 130 -12.26 2.97 -2.19
CA LEU A 130 -13.35 2.71 -1.25
C LEU A 130 -13.97 1.32 -1.44
N ARG A 131 -14.12 0.88 -2.71
CA ARG A 131 -14.64 -0.45 -3.04
C ARG A 131 -13.75 -1.56 -2.49
N GLU A 132 -12.44 -1.45 -2.68
CA GLU A 132 -11.47 -2.42 -2.15
C GLU A 132 -11.46 -2.43 -0.62
N LEU A 133 -11.50 -1.26 0.02
CA LEU A 133 -11.57 -1.17 1.48
C LEU A 133 -12.85 -1.81 2.03
N LYS A 134 -14.00 -1.62 1.35
CA LYS A 134 -15.27 -2.30 1.71
C LYS A 134 -15.19 -3.82 1.52
N ALA A 135 -14.41 -4.29 0.54
CA ALA A 135 -14.19 -5.73 0.36
C ALA A 135 -13.33 -6.30 1.50
N LEU A 136 -12.21 -5.66 1.83
CA LEU A 136 -11.33 -6.06 2.93
C LEU A 136 -12.03 -6.03 4.30
N ALA A 137 -12.97 -5.11 4.51
CA ALA A 137 -13.70 -5.02 5.77
C ALA A 137 -14.52 -6.28 6.10
N LYS A 138 -14.83 -7.13 5.10
CA LYS A 138 -15.54 -8.41 5.30
C LYS A 138 -14.66 -9.49 5.92
N ASP A 139 -13.33 -9.33 5.84
CA ASP A 139 -12.36 -10.29 6.33
C ASP A 139 -12.02 -10.12 7.82
N GLY A 140 -12.65 -9.15 8.51
CA GLY A 140 -12.51 -8.95 9.94
C GLY A 140 -11.16 -8.38 10.35
N ILE A 141 -10.73 -7.29 9.73
CA ILE A 141 -9.46 -6.60 9.99
C ILE A 141 -9.43 -6.00 11.41
N ASP A 142 -8.35 -6.23 12.15
CA ASP A 142 -8.19 -5.74 13.52
C ASP A 142 -7.88 -4.25 13.60
N VAL A 143 -7.04 -3.74 12.69
CA VAL A 143 -6.57 -2.35 12.71
C VAL A 143 -6.66 -1.70 11.33
N TRP A 144 -7.19 -0.48 11.31
CA TRP A 144 -7.29 0.36 10.11
C TRP A 144 -6.50 1.64 10.28
N ILE A 145 -5.57 1.92 9.37
CA ILE A 145 -4.76 3.14 9.36
C ILE A 145 -5.04 3.91 8.09
N HIS A 146 -5.78 4.99 8.22
CA HIS A 146 -6.20 5.86 7.13
C HIS A 146 -5.18 6.98 6.93
N ALA A 147 -4.09 6.70 6.19
CA ALA A 147 -3.02 7.66 5.89
C ALA A 147 -3.00 8.10 4.41
N ALA A 148 -3.95 7.66 3.59
CA ALA A 148 -4.11 8.14 2.22
C ALA A 148 -4.62 9.59 2.19
N ALA A 149 -4.12 10.38 1.26
CA ALA A 149 -4.66 11.69 0.92
C ALA A 149 -5.79 11.52 -0.11
N VAL A 150 -6.98 11.17 0.39
CA VAL A 150 -8.17 10.96 -0.44
C VAL A 150 -8.74 12.32 -0.88
N LEU A 151 -9.17 12.43 -2.13
CA LEU A 151 -9.84 13.62 -2.65
C LEU A 151 -11.20 13.81 -1.97
N ASP A 152 -11.42 15.01 -1.40
CA ASP A 152 -12.72 15.44 -0.90
C ASP A 152 -13.65 15.91 -2.03
N TYR A 153 -13.06 16.30 -3.17
CA TYR A 153 -13.77 16.74 -4.38
C TYR A 153 -13.27 15.97 -5.58
N ILE A 154 -14.20 15.44 -6.37
CA ILE A 154 -13.94 14.59 -7.54
C ILE A 154 -14.60 15.15 -8.78
N ILE A 155 -14.15 14.70 -9.95
CA ILE A 155 -14.83 14.93 -11.24
C ILE A 155 -15.94 13.89 -11.36
N PRO A 156 -17.23 14.28 -11.38
CA PRO A 156 -18.32 13.31 -11.40
C PRO A 156 -18.43 12.56 -12.75
N GLU A 157 -18.13 13.25 -13.83
CA GLU A 157 -18.23 12.73 -15.19
C GLU A 157 -16.96 13.11 -15.98
N PRO A 158 -15.94 12.24 -16.02
CA PRO A 158 -14.77 12.44 -16.85
C PRO A 158 -15.14 12.49 -18.35
N VAL A 159 -14.48 13.35 -19.11
CA VAL A 159 -14.69 13.41 -20.56
C VAL A 159 -13.98 12.23 -21.22
N GLU A 160 -14.71 11.46 -22.02
CA GLU A 160 -14.14 10.39 -22.83
C GLU A 160 -13.22 10.95 -23.90
N GLY A 161 -12.04 10.37 -24.07
CA GLY A 161 -11.01 10.86 -24.96
C GLY A 161 -10.24 12.04 -24.37
N LYS A 162 -9.47 12.72 -25.23
CA LYS A 162 -8.67 13.89 -24.86
C LYS A 162 -9.38 15.17 -25.26
N ILE A 163 -9.61 16.07 -24.31
CA ILE A 163 -10.13 17.43 -24.59
C ILE A 163 -9.14 18.16 -25.50
N ALA A 164 -9.65 18.66 -26.65
CA ALA A 164 -8.83 19.38 -27.62
C ALA A 164 -8.20 20.66 -27.04
N SER A 165 -7.00 20.98 -27.52
CA SER A 165 -6.29 22.21 -27.15
C SER A 165 -6.83 23.42 -27.92
N LEU A 166 -6.49 24.61 -27.49
CA LEU A 166 -6.82 25.89 -28.16
C LEU A 166 -8.33 26.26 -28.18
N GLN A 167 -9.10 25.75 -27.22
CA GLN A 167 -10.52 26.08 -27.05
C GLN A 167 -10.79 27.20 -26.02
N GLY A 168 -9.75 27.92 -25.59
CA GLY A 168 -9.86 28.96 -24.56
C GLY A 168 -9.79 28.40 -23.13
N ALA A 169 -10.61 28.91 -22.24
CA ALA A 169 -10.67 28.43 -20.85
C ALA A 169 -11.37 27.07 -20.76
N LEU A 170 -10.91 26.24 -19.85
CA LEU A 170 -11.53 24.98 -19.50
C LEU A 170 -12.15 25.11 -18.10
N ASP A 171 -13.46 25.10 -18.01
CA ASP A 171 -14.18 25.08 -16.75
C ASP A 171 -14.33 23.63 -16.27
N ILE A 172 -13.92 23.40 -15.02
CA ILE A 172 -13.97 22.08 -14.40
C ILE A 172 -14.91 22.15 -13.19
N GLN A 173 -15.96 21.33 -13.22
CA GLN A 173 -16.86 21.21 -12.08
C GLN A 173 -16.41 20.05 -11.19
N LEU A 174 -16.27 20.32 -9.90
CA LEU A 174 -15.97 19.33 -8.88
C LEU A 174 -17.18 19.13 -7.98
N THR A 175 -17.44 17.88 -7.60
CA THR A 175 -18.48 17.52 -6.63
C THR A 175 -17.86 16.87 -5.39
N GLU A 176 -18.56 16.92 -4.26
CA GLU A 176 -18.07 16.26 -3.03
C GLU A 176 -18.03 14.75 -3.21
N GLY A 177 -16.86 14.15 -2.95
CA GLY A 177 -16.65 12.70 -2.97
C GLY A 177 -17.01 12.02 -1.64
N ALA A 178 -17.03 10.69 -1.65
CA ALA A 178 -17.30 9.90 -0.46
C ALA A 178 -16.17 10.01 0.58
N LYS A 179 -16.51 10.21 1.84
CA LYS A 179 -15.53 10.21 2.94
C LYS A 179 -15.29 8.78 3.44
N HIS A 180 -14.21 8.15 3.00
CA HIS A 180 -13.88 6.76 3.28
C HIS A 180 -13.98 6.39 4.76
N ILE A 181 -13.45 7.23 5.66
CA ILE A 181 -13.49 6.97 7.11
C ILE A 181 -14.92 6.94 7.68
N LYS A 182 -15.86 7.67 7.06
CA LYS A 182 -17.27 7.63 7.45
C LYS A 182 -17.97 6.41 6.85
N GLU A 183 -17.73 6.15 5.57
CA GLU A 183 -18.31 5.01 4.84
C GLU A 183 -17.93 3.64 5.45
N LEU A 184 -16.72 3.55 6.01
CA LEU A 184 -16.23 2.33 6.64
C LEU A 184 -16.63 2.19 8.10
N ARG A 185 -17.29 3.19 8.68
CA ARG A 185 -17.56 3.22 10.12
C ARG A 185 -18.30 1.99 10.64
N GLU A 186 -19.38 1.62 9.96
CA GLU A 186 -20.22 0.48 10.36
C GLU A 186 -19.52 -0.86 10.07
N LEU A 187 -18.80 -0.93 8.94
CA LEU A 187 -18.11 -2.15 8.50
C LEU A 187 -16.89 -2.51 9.35
N CYS A 188 -16.24 -1.51 9.96
CA CYS A 188 -15.08 -1.67 10.83
C CYS A 188 -15.44 -1.61 12.30
N ASN A 189 -16.67 -1.99 12.66
CA ASN A 189 -17.10 -1.99 14.05
C ASN A 189 -16.31 -3.04 14.85
N GLY A 190 -15.75 -2.61 15.99
CA GLY A 190 -14.88 -3.46 16.81
C GLY A 190 -13.37 -3.38 16.46
N SER A 191 -13.01 -2.82 15.32
CA SER A 191 -11.61 -2.62 14.91
C SER A 191 -11.03 -1.32 15.51
N ILE A 192 -9.72 -1.29 15.71
CA ILE A 192 -9.00 -0.04 16.00
C ILE A 192 -8.89 0.76 14.71
N ARG A 193 -9.24 2.05 14.75
CA ARG A 193 -9.16 2.93 13.58
C ARG A 193 -8.34 4.17 13.89
N ILE A 194 -7.32 4.43 13.07
CA ILE A 194 -6.42 5.58 13.17
C ILE A 194 -6.55 6.40 11.90
N GLY A 195 -6.92 7.66 12.03
CA GLY A 195 -7.02 8.61 10.91
C GLY A 195 -5.99 9.73 11.03
N PHE A 196 -5.45 10.15 9.91
CA PHE A 196 -4.59 11.34 9.81
C PHE A 196 -5.40 12.50 9.25
N LYS A 197 -5.29 13.65 9.87
CA LYS A 197 -5.92 14.89 9.41
C LYS A 197 -4.87 15.97 9.23
N LEU A 198 -4.81 16.56 8.05
CA LEU A 198 -3.99 17.73 7.77
C LEU A 198 -4.88 18.98 7.79
N GLU A 199 -4.61 19.88 8.72
CA GLU A 199 -5.29 21.17 8.82
C GLU A 199 -4.27 22.30 8.67
N SER A 200 -4.63 23.35 7.93
CA SER A 200 -3.82 24.54 7.79
C SER A 200 -4.52 25.75 8.43
N GLY A 201 -3.77 26.52 9.22
CA GLY A 201 -4.26 27.77 9.83
C GLY A 201 -5.16 27.63 11.04
N ILE A 202 -5.42 26.41 11.53
CA ILE A 202 -6.20 26.15 12.76
C ILE A 202 -5.27 26.15 13.97
N LYS A 203 -5.68 26.80 15.05
CA LYS A 203 -4.95 26.73 16.32
C LYS A 203 -5.17 25.34 16.93
N GLN A 204 -4.12 24.73 17.50
CA GLN A 204 -4.15 23.37 18.07
C GLN A 204 -5.30 23.12 19.06
N LYS A 205 -5.75 24.14 19.78
CA LYS A 205 -6.88 24.08 20.71
C LYS A 205 -8.26 23.90 20.06
N ASP A 206 -8.36 24.13 18.75
CA ASP A 206 -9.61 24.03 18.02
C ASP A 206 -9.78 22.62 17.37
N LEU A 207 -8.79 21.73 17.56
CA LEU A 207 -8.83 20.34 17.14
C LEU A 207 -9.46 19.49 18.26
N VAL A 208 -10.79 19.53 18.36
CA VAL A 208 -11.55 18.61 19.25
C VAL A 208 -12.08 17.47 18.42
N TYR A 209 -11.78 16.24 18.83
CA TYR A 209 -12.21 14.99 18.18
C TYR A 209 -13.26 14.26 19.01
#